data_d5af40f03c55a5277cf8c9b8b9deb7f9
#
_entry.id   d5af40f03c55a5277cf8c9b8b9deb7f9
#
_cell.length_a   1.000
_cell.length_b   1.000
_cell.length_c   1.000
_cell.angle_alpha   90.00
_cell.angle_beta   90.00
_cell.angle_gamma   90.00
#
_symmetry.space_group_name_H-M   'P 1'
#
loop_
_entity.id
_entity.type
_entity.pdbx_description
1 polymer ?
#
loop_
_entity_poly.entity_id
_entity_poly.type
_entity_poly.pdbx_seq_one_letter_code
_entity_poly.pdbx_strand_id
1 'polypeptide(L)'
;LTPGMMSLGVDGLVAIASNMCHKFPKALVGAYKRYKYGQVDLKLGLIMASSAVLGVLVGIEIQHKINITFGNLGSDLYVSLAYVIVLTTIGSYVFYDAFRTQKSGGIEKKSKLSIFLQKIKLPPLVQLSIAESKISVWFIVPIGFLTGMLAATIAVGGFIGVPGMIFVVGASSLVASATELVV
;
A
#
# COMPACT_ATOMS: atom_id res chain seq x y z
N LEU A 1 -4.99 -1.72 -14.24
CA LEU A 1 -6.31 -1.53 -14.89
C LEU A 1 -6.56 -0.05 -15.20
N THR A 2 -6.39 0.88 -14.22
CA THR A 2 -6.70 2.31 -14.41
C THR A 2 -6.03 2.94 -15.63
N PRO A 3 -4.68 2.88 -15.82
CA PRO A 3 -4.06 3.47 -17.01
C PRO A 3 -4.52 2.83 -18.33
N GLY A 4 -4.79 1.52 -18.33
CA GLY A 4 -5.32 0.84 -19.51
C GLY A 4 -6.74 1.29 -19.89
N MET A 5 -7.59 1.57 -18.90
CA MET A 5 -8.93 2.12 -19.17
C MET A 5 -8.86 3.56 -19.67
N MET A 6 -7.96 4.37 -19.12
CA MET A 6 -7.73 5.75 -19.57
C MET A 6 -7.17 5.79 -21.00
N SER A 7 -6.29 4.88 -21.38
CA SER A 7 -5.78 4.78 -22.75
C SER A 7 -6.85 4.40 -23.78
N LEU A 8 -7.96 3.81 -23.32
CA LEU A 8 -9.15 3.52 -24.13
C LEU A 8 -10.19 4.65 -24.10
N GLY A 9 -9.85 5.80 -23.53
CA GLY A 9 -10.72 6.98 -23.49
C GLY A 9 -11.72 7.01 -22.32
N VAL A 10 -11.52 6.17 -21.29
CA VAL A 10 -12.33 6.21 -20.06
C VAL A 10 -11.81 7.31 -19.16
N ASP A 11 -12.71 8.14 -18.64
CA ASP A 11 -12.43 9.20 -17.66
C ASP A 11 -11.67 8.66 -16.44
N GLY A 12 -10.64 9.36 -15.95
CA GLY A 12 -9.77 8.88 -14.88
C GLY A 12 -10.52 8.56 -13.59
N LEU A 13 -11.51 9.38 -13.22
CA LEU A 13 -12.35 9.12 -12.06
C LEU A 13 -13.17 7.83 -12.20
N VAL A 14 -13.76 7.62 -13.36
CA VAL A 14 -14.53 6.41 -13.67
C VAL A 14 -13.62 5.18 -13.68
N ALA A 15 -12.41 5.31 -14.23
CA ALA A 15 -11.41 4.25 -14.25
C ALA A 15 -10.94 3.87 -12.83
N ILE A 16 -10.73 4.85 -11.94
CA ILE A 16 -10.38 4.63 -10.52
C ILE A 16 -11.51 3.90 -9.81
N ALA A 17 -12.74 4.40 -9.90
CA ALA A 17 -13.91 3.82 -9.25
C ALA A 17 -14.15 2.38 -9.72
N SER A 18 -14.12 2.12 -11.01
CA SER A 18 -14.29 0.78 -11.60
C SER A 18 -13.22 -0.19 -11.12
N ASN A 19 -11.96 0.27 -11.03
CA ASN A 19 -10.85 -0.54 -10.52
C ASN A 19 -11.05 -0.90 -9.05
N MET A 20 -11.55 0.01 -8.22
CA MET A 20 -11.84 -0.23 -6.81
C MET A 20 -12.98 -1.23 -6.64
N CYS A 21 -14.07 -1.11 -7.39
CA CYS A 21 -15.17 -2.07 -7.38
C CYS A 21 -14.70 -3.49 -7.75
N HIS A 22 -13.80 -3.62 -8.74
CA HIS A 22 -13.23 -4.90 -9.13
C HIS A 22 -12.29 -5.48 -8.07
N LYS A 23 -11.55 -4.64 -7.35
CA LYS A 23 -10.60 -5.09 -6.31
C LYS A 23 -11.31 -5.67 -5.08
N PHE A 24 -12.44 -5.13 -4.68
CA PHE A 24 -13.12 -5.51 -3.45
C PHE A 24 -13.43 -7.01 -3.33
N PRO A 25 -14.16 -7.66 -4.26
CA PRO A 25 -14.43 -9.09 -4.15
C PRO A 25 -13.15 -9.94 -4.23
N LYS A 26 -12.18 -9.52 -5.02
CA LYS A 26 -10.89 -10.19 -5.17
C LYS A 26 -10.07 -10.15 -3.88
N ALA A 27 -10.06 -9.01 -3.20
CA ALA A 27 -9.39 -8.83 -1.91
C ALA A 27 -10.04 -9.68 -0.82
N LEU A 28 -11.38 -9.74 -0.75
CA LEU A 28 -12.10 -10.57 0.22
C LEU A 28 -11.76 -12.05 0.08
N VAL A 29 -11.83 -12.59 -1.14
CA VAL A 29 -11.52 -14.01 -1.39
C VAL A 29 -10.04 -14.29 -1.13
N GLY A 30 -9.17 -13.37 -1.54
CA GLY A 30 -7.72 -13.47 -1.34
C GLY A 30 -7.36 -13.45 0.15
N ALA A 31 -7.90 -12.49 0.91
CA ALA A 31 -7.69 -12.36 2.35
C ALA A 31 -8.17 -13.61 3.10
N TYR A 32 -9.37 -14.09 2.79
CA TYR A 32 -9.92 -15.30 3.41
C TYR A 32 -9.04 -16.54 3.18
N LYS A 33 -8.61 -16.77 1.93
CA LYS A 33 -7.72 -17.89 1.61
C LYS A 33 -6.39 -17.79 2.35
N ARG A 34 -5.74 -16.63 2.29
CA ARG A 34 -4.45 -16.43 2.93
C ARG A 34 -4.51 -16.44 4.45
N TYR A 35 -5.64 -16.00 5.02
CA TYR A 35 -5.90 -16.13 6.46
C TYR A 35 -5.94 -17.60 6.90
N LYS A 36 -6.60 -18.47 6.13
CA LYS A 36 -6.61 -19.92 6.40
C LYS A 36 -5.22 -20.56 6.39
N TYR A 37 -4.29 -20.01 5.59
CA TYR A 37 -2.90 -20.47 5.55
C TYR A 37 -2.02 -19.82 6.63
N GLY A 38 -2.58 -19.02 7.54
CA GLY A 38 -1.82 -18.34 8.60
C GLY A 38 -0.83 -17.29 8.09
N GLN A 39 -1.07 -16.71 6.90
CA GLN A 39 -0.19 -15.74 6.26
C GLN A 39 -0.59 -14.28 6.51
N VAL A 40 -1.77 -14.04 7.10
CA VAL A 40 -2.32 -12.70 7.33
C VAL A 40 -2.14 -12.30 8.78
N ASP A 41 -1.42 -11.22 9.04
CA ASP A 41 -1.36 -10.61 10.37
C ASP A 41 -2.55 -9.64 10.54
N LEU A 42 -3.63 -10.13 11.16
CA LEU A 42 -4.86 -9.35 11.35
C LEU A 42 -4.64 -8.08 12.18
N LYS A 43 -3.73 -8.11 13.17
CA LYS A 43 -3.46 -6.93 13.99
C LYS A 43 -2.83 -5.82 13.15
N LEU A 44 -1.84 -6.18 12.33
CA LEU A 44 -1.20 -5.25 11.41
C LEU A 44 -2.21 -4.72 10.38
N GLY A 45 -2.97 -5.62 9.75
CA GLY A 45 -3.98 -5.27 8.75
C GLY A 45 -5.04 -4.32 9.29
N LEU A 46 -5.60 -4.58 10.49
CA LEU A 46 -6.64 -3.74 11.10
C LEU A 46 -6.11 -2.34 11.48
N ILE A 47 -4.90 -2.24 12.02
CA ILE A 47 -4.29 -0.93 12.33
C ILE A 47 -4.06 -0.14 11.04
N MET A 48 -3.53 -0.77 10.01
CA MET A 48 -3.34 -0.12 8.71
C MET A 48 -4.67 0.25 8.06
N ALA A 49 -5.66 -0.64 8.07
CA ALA A 49 -6.99 -0.37 7.50
C ALA A 49 -7.67 0.81 8.19
N SER A 50 -7.62 0.90 9.53
CA SER A 50 -8.19 2.02 10.27
C SER A 50 -7.55 3.36 9.90
N SER A 51 -6.23 3.39 9.71
CA SER A 51 -5.53 4.60 9.27
C SER A 51 -5.73 4.87 7.78
N ALA A 52 -5.88 3.82 6.96
CA ALA A 52 -6.17 3.95 5.54
C ALA A 52 -7.53 4.60 5.28
N VAL A 53 -8.55 4.35 6.11
CA VAL A 53 -9.85 5.04 6.03
C VAL A 53 -9.66 6.56 6.09
N LEU A 54 -8.86 7.06 7.03
CA LEU A 54 -8.56 8.49 7.13
C LEU A 54 -7.81 8.99 5.88
N GLY A 55 -6.87 8.19 5.38
CA GLY A 55 -6.15 8.49 4.14
C GLY A 55 -7.08 8.58 2.93
N VAL A 56 -8.05 7.66 2.82
CA VAL A 56 -9.05 7.64 1.76
C VAL A 56 -9.89 8.92 1.79
N LEU A 57 -10.38 9.36 2.95
CA LEU A 57 -11.17 10.59 3.08
C LEU A 57 -10.39 11.80 2.58
N VAL A 58 -9.12 11.92 2.97
CA VAL A 58 -8.24 13.01 2.48
C VAL A 58 -8.00 12.87 0.98
N GLY A 59 -7.75 11.66 0.48
CA GLY A 59 -7.52 11.40 -0.94
C GLY A 59 -8.72 11.76 -1.82
N ILE A 60 -9.94 11.45 -1.38
CA ILE A 60 -11.18 11.84 -2.07
C ILE A 60 -11.31 13.36 -2.15
N GLU A 61 -11.04 14.06 -1.04
CA GLU A 61 -11.11 15.52 -1.00
C GLU A 61 -10.10 16.18 -1.96
N ILE A 62 -8.87 15.65 -2.00
CA ILE A 62 -7.84 16.10 -2.95
C ILE A 62 -8.31 15.90 -4.39
N GLN A 63 -8.80 14.70 -4.72
CA GLN A 63 -9.27 14.36 -6.06
C GLN A 63 -10.47 15.23 -6.47
N HIS A 64 -11.39 15.48 -5.55
CA HIS A 64 -12.55 16.33 -5.77
C HIS A 64 -12.14 17.78 -6.07
N LYS A 65 -11.21 18.34 -5.30
CA LYS A 65 -10.67 19.70 -5.52
C LYS A 65 -9.97 19.82 -6.87
N ILE A 66 -9.17 18.82 -7.24
CA ILE A 66 -8.49 18.81 -8.54
C ILE A 66 -9.52 18.80 -9.68
N ASN A 67 -10.56 17.97 -9.56
CA ASN A 67 -11.60 17.89 -10.58
C ASN A 67 -12.40 19.21 -10.71
N ILE A 68 -12.75 19.86 -9.61
CA ILE A 68 -13.47 21.16 -9.65
C ILE A 68 -12.59 22.27 -10.25
N THR A 69 -11.30 22.28 -9.91
CA THR A 69 -10.40 23.38 -10.32
C THR A 69 -9.92 23.24 -11.76
N PHE A 70 -9.59 22.04 -12.19
CA PHE A 70 -8.95 21.77 -13.47
C PHE A 70 -9.82 20.95 -14.45
N GLY A 71 -11.03 20.55 -14.03
CA GLY A 71 -11.93 19.71 -14.79
C GLY A 71 -11.41 18.29 -15.02
N ASN A 72 -12.08 17.52 -15.88
CA ASN A 72 -11.75 16.14 -16.17
C ASN A 72 -10.33 15.98 -16.75
N LEU A 73 -9.93 16.87 -17.65
CA LEU A 73 -8.60 16.82 -18.26
C LEU A 73 -7.48 17.01 -17.24
N GLY A 74 -7.67 17.93 -16.28
CA GLY A 74 -6.71 18.12 -15.18
C GLY A 74 -6.65 16.93 -14.24
N SER A 75 -7.79 16.30 -13.95
CA SER A 75 -7.87 15.07 -13.17
C SER A 75 -7.10 13.93 -13.86
N ASP A 76 -7.29 13.74 -15.15
CA ASP A 76 -6.61 12.71 -15.95
C ASP A 76 -5.10 12.92 -15.99
N LEU A 77 -4.65 14.15 -16.17
CA LEU A 77 -3.23 14.49 -16.09
C LEU A 77 -2.64 14.20 -14.72
N TYR A 78 -3.33 14.59 -13.65
CA TYR A 78 -2.89 14.31 -12.29
C TYR A 78 -2.74 12.81 -12.04
N VAL A 79 -3.76 12.02 -12.38
CA VAL A 79 -3.74 10.56 -12.22
C VAL A 79 -2.59 9.95 -13.01
N SER A 80 -2.42 10.34 -14.28
CA SER A 80 -1.36 9.81 -15.15
C SER A 80 0.04 10.15 -14.64
N LEU A 81 0.28 11.41 -14.24
CA LEU A 81 1.57 11.83 -13.68
C LEU A 81 1.85 11.15 -12.35
N ALA A 82 0.87 11.07 -11.45
CA ALA A 82 1.01 10.37 -10.19
C ALA A 82 1.34 8.89 -10.39
N TYR A 83 0.70 8.22 -11.36
CA TYR A 83 1.05 6.85 -11.73
C TYR A 83 2.50 6.72 -12.17
N VAL A 84 2.96 7.57 -13.09
CA VAL A 84 4.34 7.52 -13.59
C VAL A 84 5.33 7.72 -12.45
N ILE A 85 5.12 8.72 -11.61
CA ILE A 85 6.03 9.03 -10.47
C ILE A 85 6.05 7.87 -9.48
N VAL A 86 4.88 7.40 -9.03
CA VAL A 86 4.77 6.34 -8.02
C VAL A 86 5.34 5.03 -8.55
N LEU A 87 4.94 4.61 -9.77
CA LEU A 87 5.42 3.36 -10.34
C LEU A 87 6.92 3.39 -10.64
N THR A 88 7.45 4.51 -11.14
CA THR A 88 8.89 4.62 -11.41
C THR A 88 9.69 4.60 -10.12
N THR A 89 9.28 5.35 -9.11
CA THR A 89 10.01 5.43 -7.84
C THR A 89 9.99 4.09 -7.11
N ILE A 90 8.79 3.52 -6.91
CA ILE A 90 8.65 2.26 -6.17
C ILE A 90 9.17 1.09 -7.01
N GLY A 91 8.91 1.07 -8.32
CA GLY A 91 9.39 0.05 -9.22
C GLY A 91 10.92 -0.01 -9.25
N SER A 92 11.59 1.14 -9.37
CA SER A 92 13.06 1.22 -9.31
C SER A 92 13.61 0.73 -7.97
N TYR A 93 12.93 1.09 -6.88
CA TYR A 93 13.36 0.66 -5.55
C TYR A 93 13.20 -0.84 -5.34
N VAL A 94 12.05 -1.41 -5.70
CA VAL A 94 11.78 -2.85 -5.60
C VAL A 94 12.72 -3.65 -6.52
N PHE A 95 12.98 -3.14 -7.71
CA PHE A 95 13.92 -3.74 -8.65
C PHE A 95 15.34 -3.78 -8.08
N TYR A 96 15.81 -2.66 -7.53
CA TYR A 96 17.10 -2.59 -6.85
C TYR A 96 17.21 -3.58 -5.69
N ASP A 97 16.16 -3.68 -4.86
CA ASP A 97 16.12 -4.61 -3.73
C ASP A 97 16.11 -6.08 -4.19
N ALA A 98 15.38 -6.40 -5.25
CA ALA A 98 15.35 -7.74 -5.83
C ALA A 98 16.75 -8.18 -6.32
N PHE A 99 17.47 -7.31 -7.04
CA PHE A 99 18.85 -7.59 -7.46
C PHE A 99 19.78 -7.80 -6.27
N ARG A 100 19.63 -7.01 -5.24
CA ARG A 100 20.45 -7.13 -4.02
C ARG A 100 20.17 -8.43 -3.28
N THR A 101 18.93 -8.85 -3.18
CA THR A 101 18.51 -10.10 -2.54
C THR A 101 19.01 -11.29 -3.33
N GLN A 102 18.94 -11.26 -4.66
CA GLN A 102 19.47 -12.30 -5.53
C GLN A 102 21.00 -12.49 -5.35
N LYS A 103 21.75 -11.39 -5.27
CA LYS A 103 23.21 -11.44 -4.98
C LYS A 103 23.55 -11.97 -3.59
N SER A 104 22.62 -11.90 -2.64
CA SER A 104 22.80 -12.37 -1.26
C SER A 104 22.33 -13.83 -1.03
N GLY A 105 22.10 -14.61 -2.08
CA GLY A 105 21.71 -16.02 -1.99
C GLY A 105 20.23 -16.25 -1.68
N GLY A 106 19.35 -15.29 -1.98
CA GLY A 106 17.90 -15.47 -1.86
C GLY A 106 17.33 -15.39 -0.43
N ILE A 107 18.15 -15.03 0.56
CA ILE A 107 17.69 -14.86 1.94
C ILE A 107 17.14 -13.45 2.11
N GLU A 108 15.85 -13.33 2.40
CA GLU A 108 15.22 -12.05 2.78
C GLU A 108 15.84 -11.54 4.10
N LYS A 109 16.79 -10.64 3.99
CA LYS A 109 17.36 -9.96 5.17
C LYS A 109 16.41 -8.86 5.62
N LYS A 110 16.05 -8.85 6.91
CA LYS A 110 15.30 -7.73 7.50
C LYS A 110 16.00 -6.41 7.14
N SER A 111 15.22 -5.44 6.67
CA SER A 111 15.76 -4.13 6.28
C SER A 111 16.49 -3.47 7.46
N LYS A 112 17.63 -2.83 7.19
CA LYS A 112 18.34 -2.05 8.22
C LYS A 112 17.43 -0.99 8.86
N LEU A 113 16.50 -0.45 8.07
CA LEU A 113 15.52 0.54 8.53
C LEU A 113 14.53 -0.08 9.52
N SER A 114 14.00 -1.29 9.25
CA SER A 114 13.11 -1.96 10.20
C SER A 114 13.80 -2.30 11.50
N ILE A 115 15.06 -2.74 11.46
CA ILE A 115 15.87 -3.02 12.66
C ILE A 115 16.10 -1.74 13.47
N PHE A 116 16.35 -0.62 12.82
CA PHE A 116 16.51 0.67 13.48
C PHE A 116 15.21 1.15 14.13
N LEU A 117 14.08 1.08 13.40
CA LEU A 117 12.78 1.50 13.89
C LEU A 117 12.26 0.62 15.04
N GLN A 118 12.54 -0.68 15.00
CA GLN A 118 12.21 -1.61 16.09
C GLN A 118 13.00 -1.32 17.40
N LYS A 119 14.15 -0.64 17.33
CA LYS A 119 14.88 -0.17 18.51
C LYS A 119 14.19 1.01 19.19
N ILE A 120 13.40 1.78 18.46
CA ILE A 120 12.67 2.93 18.99
C ILE A 120 11.37 2.44 19.61
N LYS A 121 11.36 2.26 20.92
CA LYS A 121 10.22 1.75 21.70
C LYS A 121 9.28 2.90 22.10
N LEU A 122 8.55 3.48 21.14
CA LEU A 122 7.50 4.47 21.43
C LEU A 122 6.18 3.75 21.76
N PRO A 123 5.56 3.97 22.93
CA PRO A 123 4.23 3.43 23.22
C PRO A 123 3.17 4.13 22.33
N PRO A 124 2.12 3.43 21.87
CA PRO A 124 1.80 2.02 22.07
C PRO A 124 2.60 1.07 21.17
N LEU A 125 3.12 0.00 21.79
CA LEU A 125 3.84 -1.07 21.10
C LEU A 125 2.88 -2.21 20.77
N VAL A 126 2.85 -2.63 19.53
CA VAL A 126 2.08 -3.80 19.10
C VAL A 126 3.04 -4.95 18.81
N GLN A 127 2.76 -6.09 19.43
CA GLN A 127 3.43 -7.33 19.11
C GLN A 127 2.66 -8.00 17.97
N LEU A 128 3.29 -8.10 16.83
CA LEU A 128 2.76 -8.73 15.63
C LEU A 128 3.05 -10.23 15.71
N SER A 129 2.00 -11.05 15.54
CA SER A 129 2.07 -12.49 15.78
C SER A 129 2.78 -13.23 14.65
N ILE A 130 2.54 -12.82 13.42
CA ILE A 130 3.04 -13.50 12.20
C ILE A 130 4.26 -12.77 11.62
N ALA A 131 4.30 -11.45 11.72
CA ALA A 131 5.47 -10.67 11.33
C ALA A 131 6.64 -10.78 12.33
N GLU A 132 6.44 -11.45 13.48
CA GLU A 132 7.44 -11.69 14.52
C GLU A 132 8.23 -10.42 14.90
N SER A 133 7.55 -9.29 14.95
CA SER A 133 8.16 -8.00 15.23
C SER A 133 7.37 -7.22 16.29
N LYS A 134 8.10 -6.49 17.12
CA LYS A 134 7.52 -5.50 18.05
C LYS A 134 7.78 -4.13 17.47
N ILE A 135 6.73 -3.44 17.05
CA ILE A 135 6.86 -2.11 16.47
C ILE A 135 5.82 -1.17 17.07
N SER A 136 6.16 0.12 17.08
CA SER A 136 5.23 1.16 17.51
C SER A 136 4.16 1.41 16.44
N VAL A 137 2.91 1.58 16.87
CA VAL A 137 1.77 1.95 16.02
C VAL A 137 2.05 3.24 15.25
N TRP A 138 2.82 4.16 15.82
CA TRP A 138 3.20 5.42 15.19
C TRP A 138 3.93 5.27 13.85
N PHE A 139 4.59 4.15 13.60
CA PHE A 139 5.23 3.86 12.31
C PHE A 139 4.29 3.15 11.32
N ILE A 140 3.26 2.45 11.83
CA ILE A 140 2.28 1.73 11.01
C ILE A 140 1.22 2.70 10.46
N VAL A 141 0.75 3.64 11.29
CA VAL A 141 -0.30 4.61 10.94
C VAL A 141 0.04 5.45 9.70
N PRO A 142 1.24 6.06 9.56
CA PRO A 142 1.58 6.81 8.35
C PRO A 142 1.57 5.95 7.08
N ILE A 143 1.98 4.68 7.17
CA ILE A 143 1.98 3.77 6.02
C ILE A 143 0.55 3.49 5.59
N GLY A 144 -0.33 3.13 6.53
CA GLY A 144 -1.74 2.90 6.23
C GLY A 144 -2.42 4.16 5.67
N PHE A 145 -2.17 5.32 6.26
CA PHE A 145 -2.70 6.60 5.78
C PHE A 145 -2.29 6.90 4.33
N LEU A 146 -1.00 6.77 4.00
CA LEU A 146 -0.49 6.97 2.65
C LEU A 146 -1.05 5.93 1.66
N THR A 147 -1.16 4.68 2.11
CA THR A 147 -1.79 3.60 1.32
C THR A 147 -3.23 3.97 0.95
N GLY A 148 -4.04 4.40 1.92
CA GLY A 148 -5.43 4.81 1.71
C GLY A 148 -5.54 6.05 0.82
N MET A 149 -4.72 7.06 1.04
CA MET A 149 -4.71 8.29 0.25
C MET A 149 -4.38 8.01 -1.23
N LEU A 150 -3.36 7.19 -1.50
CA LEU A 150 -3.02 6.80 -2.87
C LEU A 150 -4.03 5.83 -3.49
N ALA A 151 -4.65 4.98 -2.68
CA ALA A 151 -5.74 4.15 -3.16
C ALA A 151 -6.90 5.00 -3.67
N ALA A 152 -7.28 6.05 -2.95
CA ALA A 152 -8.37 6.95 -3.34
C ALA A 152 -8.03 7.86 -4.53
N THR A 153 -6.79 8.32 -4.63
CA THR A 153 -6.39 9.28 -5.69
C THR A 153 -6.03 8.61 -7.01
N ILE A 154 -5.36 7.45 -6.96
CA ILE A 154 -4.84 6.78 -8.16
C ILE A 154 -5.14 5.27 -8.21
N ALA A 155 -5.93 4.73 -7.28
CA ALA A 155 -6.25 3.30 -7.16
C ALA A 155 -5.03 2.37 -6.96
N VAL A 156 -3.94 2.85 -6.33
CA VAL A 156 -2.64 2.17 -6.20
C VAL A 156 -2.17 2.09 -4.72
N GLY A 157 -3.05 1.62 -3.82
CA GLY A 157 -2.69 1.50 -2.40
C GLY A 157 -1.55 0.51 -2.13
N GLY A 158 -1.65 -0.72 -2.62
CA GLY A 158 -0.72 -1.81 -2.33
C GLY A 158 0.74 -1.58 -2.72
N PHE A 159 1.01 -0.65 -3.64
CA PHE A 159 2.38 -0.30 -4.02
C PHE A 159 3.18 0.42 -2.92
N ILE A 160 2.50 1.05 -1.96
CA ILE A 160 3.16 1.62 -0.76
C ILE A 160 2.95 0.72 0.45
N GLY A 161 1.77 0.12 0.60
CA GLY A 161 1.45 -0.75 1.74
C GLY A 161 2.41 -1.92 1.86
N VAL A 162 2.63 -2.66 0.77
CA VAL A 162 3.52 -3.84 0.80
C VAL A 162 4.97 -3.47 1.09
N PRO A 163 5.64 -2.55 0.36
CA PRO A 163 6.99 -2.12 0.73
C PRO A 163 7.07 -1.50 2.12
N GLY A 164 6.07 -0.73 2.52
CA GLY A 164 6.00 -0.17 3.88
C GLY A 164 6.03 -1.25 4.96
N MET A 165 5.25 -2.31 4.80
CA MET A 165 5.27 -3.45 5.71
C MET A 165 6.60 -4.20 5.69
N ILE A 166 7.23 -4.36 4.54
CA ILE A 166 8.53 -5.05 4.44
C ILE A 166 9.66 -4.21 5.06
N PHE A 167 9.76 -2.93 4.68
CA PHE A 167 10.93 -2.12 5.02
C PHE A 167 10.82 -1.40 6.36
N VAL A 168 9.62 -1.05 6.80
CA VAL A 168 9.38 -0.35 8.08
C VAL A 168 9.02 -1.35 9.18
N VAL A 169 8.06 -2.22 8.93
CA VAL A 169 7.61 -3.20 9.93
C VAL A 169 8.56 -4.40 10.00
N GLY A 170 9.21 -4.77 8.89
CA GLY A 170 10.09 -5.94 8.79
C GLY A 170 9.32 -7.25 8.61
N ALA A 171 8.11 -7.19 8.09
CA ALA A 171 7.33 -8.36 7.69
C ALA A 171 7.97 -9.04 6.47
N SER A 172 7.83 -10.36 6.35
CA SER A 172 8.23 -11.06 5.12
C SER A 172 7.33 -10.63 3.94
N SER A 173 7.84 -10.73 2.72
CA SER A 173 7.10 -10.37 1.50
C SER A 173 5.77 -11.11 1.40
N LEU A 174 5.74 -12.38 1.85
CA LEU A 174 4.56 -13.21 1.86
C LEU A 174 3.49 -12.66 2.82
N VAL A 175 3.88 -12.33 4.06
CA VAL A 175 2.97 -11.79 5.08
C VAL A 175 2.51 -10.38 4.70
N ALA A 176 3.41 -9.53 4.19
CA ALA A 176 3.08 -8.19 3.75
C ALA A 176 2.04 -8.21 2.62
N SER A 177 2.27 -9.00 1.57
CA SER A 177 1.33 -9.13 0.44
C SER A 177 0.00 -9.78 0.81
N ALA A 178 -0.01 -10.65 1.83
CA ALA A 178 -1.23 -11.27 2.33
C ALA A 178 -2.04 -10.32 3.21
N THR A 179 -1.36 -9.56 4.08
CA THR A 179 -1.98 -8.60 5.00
C THR A 179 -2.54 -7.38 4.26
N GLU A 180 -1.89 -6.96 3.16
CA GLU A 180 -2.37 -5.88 2.29
C GLU A 180 -3.78 -6.15 1.72
N LEU A 181 -4.17 -7.40 1.55
CA LEU A 181 -5.52 -7.76 1.09
C LEU A 181 -6.62 -7.43 2.13
N VAL A 182 -6.25 -7.16 3.37
CA VAL A 182 -7.17 -6.75 4.45
C VAL A 182 -7.27 -5.22 4.53
N VAL A 183 -6.28 -4.52 4.03
CA VAL A 183 -6.21 -3.04 4.00
C VAL A 183 -6.93 -2.48 2.78
#